data_5b309fde7de15699133fdf86222211e1
#
_entry.id   5b309fde7de15699133fdf86222211e1
#
_cell.length_a   1.000
_cell.length_b   1.000
_cell.length_c   1.000
_cell.angle_alpha   90.00
_cell.angle_beta   90.00
_cell.angle_gamma   90.00
#
_symmetry.space_group_name_H-M   'P 1'
#
loop_
_entity.id
_entity.type
_entity.pdbx_description
1 polymer ?
#
loop_
_entity_poly.entity_id
_entity_poly.type
_entity_poly.pdbx_seq_one_letter_code
_entity_poly.pdbx_strand_id
1 'polypeptide(L)'
;MKFGKDLLRIVVLVSVLLTLSGQADAHTLWVNFTDYMPSAGGSGQMKTKLYIGWGHHFPVDSFVKAEDFEKIVLRDPTGREKNIALETTGFAAAALTLDKPGIYTAAVIRKESMNTAYEEDGKKVTYKGPKTGKKNIISSV
;
A
#
# COMPACT_ATOMS: atom_id res chain seq x y z
N MET A 1 -30.03 32.64 30.81
CA MET A 1 -30.13 31.30 30.17
C MET A 1 -29.77 31.27 28.69
N LYS A 2 -28.71 31.95 28.25
CA LYS A 2 -28.19 31.86 26.86
C LYS A 2 -27.18 30.69 26.68
N PHE A 3 -26.40 30.35 27.70
CA PHE A 3 -25.33 29.40 27.70
C PHE A 3 -25.74 27.98 27.26
N GLY A 4 -26.90 27.49 27.63
CA GLY A 4 -27.37 26.16 27.25
C GLY A 4 -27.74 26.00 25.77
N LYS A 5 -28.23 27.08 25.14
CA LYS A 5 -28.59 27.05 23.71
C LYS A 5 -27.34 27.06 22.82
N ASP A 6 -26.31 27.80 23.23
CA ASP A 6 -25.07 27.88 22.48
C ASP A 6 -24.25 26.58 22.62
N LEU A 7 -24.26 25.97 23.81
CA LEU A 7 -23.66 24.64 24.02
C LEU A 7 -24.34 23.57 23.14
N LEU A 8 -25.69 23.58 23.09
CA LEU A 8 -26.45 22.65 22.27
C LEU A 8 -26.11 22.80 20.77
N ARG A 9 -25.99 24.04 20.29
CA ARG A 9 -25.60 24.32 18.90
C ARG A 9 -24.19 23.79 18.58
N ILE A 10 -23.24 23.99 19.49
CA ILE A 10 -21.87 23.49 19.32
C ILE A 10 -21.86 21.96 19.27
N VAL A 11 -22.59 21.29 20.17
CA VAL A 11 -22.68 19.83 20.18
C VAL A 11 -23.28 19.29 18.88
N VAL A 12 -24.35 19.89 18.39
CA VAL A 12 -25.01 19.52 17.13
C VAL A 12 -24.04 19.74 15.96
N LEU A 13 -23.34 20.87 15.92
CA LEU A 13 -22.38 21.18 14.84
C LEU A 13 -21.22 20.18 14.83
N VAL A 14 -20.67 19.85 15.98
CA VAL A 14 -19.60 18.85 16.13
C VAL A 14 -20.08 17.45 15.73
N SER A 15 -21.30 17.08 16.12
CA SER A 15 -21.89 15.80 15.73
C SER A 15 -22.08 15.70 14.21
N VAL A 16 -22.56 16.75 13.57
CA VAL A 16 -22.72 16.82 12.11
C VAL A 16 -21.35 16.74 11.41
N LEU A 17 -20.35 17.44 11.90
CA LEU A 17 -18.97 17.37 11.37
C LEU A 17 -18.37 15.95 11.49
N LEU A 18 -18.62 15.27 12.60
CA LEU A 18 -18.16 13.89 12.81
C LEU A 18 -18.87 12.87 11.90
N THR A 19 -20.14 13.12 11.55
CA THR A 19 -20.86 12.24 10.60
C THR A 19 -20.52 12.50 9.13
N LEU A 20 -19.97 13.67 8.81
CA LEU A 20 -19.53 14.04 7.47
C LEU A 20 -18.08 13.58 7.16
N SER A 21 -17.35 13.05 8.15
CA SER A 21 -16.06 12.40 7.90
C SER A 21 -16.29 11.11 7.14
N GLY A 22 -16.40 11.21 5.82
CA GLY A 22 -16.43 10.05 4.94
C GLY A 22 -15.16 9.22 5.12
N GLN A 23 -15.30 7.91 5.15
CA GLN A 23 -14.16 7.01 5.16
C GLN A 23 -13.39 7.23 3.85
N ALA A 24 -12.14 7.66 3.96
CA ALA A 24 -11.25 7.72 2.81
C ALA A 24 -10.77 6.28 2.53
N ASP A 25 -11.38 5.63 1.56
CA ASP A 25 -10.89 4.35 1.06
C ASP A 25 -9.61 4.58 0.26
N ALA A 26 -8.48 4.30 0.88
CA ALA A 26 -7.18 4.36 0.24
C ALA A 26 -6.57 2.98 0.16
N HIS A 27 -6.07 2.62 -1.03
CA HIS A 27 -5.29 1.40 -1.18
C HIS A 27 -4.04 1.47 -0.32
N THR A 28 -3.75 0.39 0.38
CA THR A 28 -2.57 0.26 1.23
C THR A 28 -1.62 -0.79 0.65
N LEU A 29 -0.33 -0.50 0.73
CA LEU A 29 0.73 -1.44 0.39
C LEU A 29 1.16 -2.16 1.68
N TRP A 30 1.07 -3.49 1.71
CA TRP A 30 1.56 -4.31 2.79
C TRP A 30 2.85 -5.02 2.39
N VAL A 31 3.80 -4.99 3.29
CA VAL A 31 5.06 -5.74 3.17
C VAL A 31 5.17 -6.65 4.38
N ASN A 32 5.15 -7.95 4.15
CA ASN A 32 5.13 -8.95 5.20
C ASN A 32 6.20 -10.02 4.98
N PHE A 33 6.71 -10.58 6.05
CA PHE A 33 7.58 -11.76 6.02
C PHE A 33 6.82 -12.97 6.55
N THR A 34 7.12 -14.16 6.03
CA THR A 34 6.58 -15.41 6.57
C THR A 34 7.13 -15.71 7.96
N ASP A 35 8.36 -15.29 8.21
CA ASP A 35 9.02 -15.42 9.49
C ASP A 35 9.86 -14.17 9.75
N TYR A 36 9.59 -13.48 10.86
CA TYR A 36 10.31 -12.29 11.28
C TYR A 36 11.56 -12.60 12.11
N MET A 37 11.70 -13.84 12.58
CA MET A 37 12.83 -14.31 13.39
C MET A 37 13.30 -15.70 12.92
N PRO A 38 13.68 -15.83 11.63
CA PRO A 38 14.03 -17.13 11.10
C PRO A 38 15.26 -17.71 11.79
N SER A 39 15.15 -18.96 12.20
CA SER A 39 16.27 -19.70 12.77
C SER A 39 17.15 -20.24 11.65
N ALA A 40 18.45 -20.37 11.94
CA ALA A 40 19.36 -21.05 11.03
C ALA A 40 18.96 -22.52 10.92
N GLY A 41 18.60 -22.96 9.72
CA GLY A 41 18.34 -24.37 9.43
C GLY A 41 19.62 -25.22 9.43
N GLY A 42 19.49 -26.51 9.10
CA GLY A 42 20.62 -27.43 9.03
C GLY A 42 21.74 -27.01 8.04
N SER A 43 21.48 -26.09 7.13
CA SER A 43 22.46 -25.46 6.23
C SER A 43 23.19 -24.26 6.84
N GLY A 44 22.86 -23.86 8.08
CA GLY A 44 23.38 -22.64 8.71
C GLY A 44 22.81 -21.34 8.14
N GLN A 45 21.90 -21.40 7.18
CA GLN A 45 21.27 -20.23 6.57
C GLN A 45 19.90 -19.98 7.15
N MET A 46 19.61 -18.70 7.44
CA MET A 46 18.26 -18.25 7.79
C MET A 46 17.49 -17.96 6.50
N LYS A 47 16.27 -18.47 6.41
CA LYS A 47 15.42 -18.29 5.22
C LYS A 47 14.06 -17.73 5.64
N THR A 48 13.57 -16.78 4.89
CA THR A 48 12.22 -16.24 5.00
C THR A 48 11.68 -15.90 3.62
N LYS A 49 10.42 -15.57 3.52
CA LYS A 49 9.81 -15.11 2.28
C LYS A 49 9.16 -13.76 2.51
N LEU A 50 9.45 -12.82 1.63
CA LEU A 50 8.77 -11.53 1.56
C LEU A 50 7.51 -11.66 0.74
N TYR A 51 6.40 -11.10 1.21
CA TYR A 51 5.15 -10.93 0.47
C TYR A 51 4.78 -9.47 0.38
N ILE A 52 4.30 -9.07 -0.79
CA ILE A 52 3.80 -7.73 -1.05
C ILE A 52 2.33 -7.85 -1.41
N GLY A 53 1.47 -7.22 -0.62
CA GLY A 53 0.04 -7.12 -0.84
C GLY A 53 -0.37 -5.68 -1.15
N TRP A 54 -1.47 -5.52 -1.86
CA TRP A 54 -2.05 -4.24 -2.23
C TRP A 54 -3.56 -4.31 -2.17
N GLY A 55 -4.20 -3.23 -1.70
CA GLY A 55 -5.66 -3.15 -1.68
C GLY A 55 -6.21 -2.49 -0.43
N HIS A 56 -7.47 -2.76 -0.13
CA HIS A 56 -8.20 -2.21 1.02
C HIS A 56 -8.26 -3.17 2.20
N HIS A 57 -8.17 -4.48 1.94
CA HIS A 57 -8.32 -5.52 2.95
C HIS A 57 -7.11 -6.44 3.02
N PHE A 58 -6.66 -6.71 4.25
CA PHE A 58 -5.62 -7.70 4.51
C PHE A 58 -6.24 -9.13 4.46
N PRO A 59 -5.56 -10.15 3.96
CA PRO A 59 -4.16 -10.16 3.52
C PRO A 59 -3.93 -9.61 2.11
N VAL A 60 -4.84 -9.72 1.17
CA VAL A 60 -4.75 -9.21 -0.21
C VAL A 60 -6.12 -9.20 -0.85
N ASP A 61 -6.55 -8.10 -1.42
CA ASP A 61 -7.74 -8.00 -2.28
C ASP A 61 -7.41 -7.55 -3.71
N SER A 62 -6.14 -7.23 -3.97
CA SER A 62 -5.64 -6.87 -5.29
C SER A 62 -4.25 -7.42 -5.54
N PHE A 63 -3.97 -7.77 -6.78
CA PHE A 63 -2.66 -8.24 -7.21
C PHE A 63 -1.80 -7.07 -7.70
N VAL A 64 -0.52 -7.14 -7.38
CA VAL A 64 0.51 -6.25 -7.94
C VAL A 64 1.47 -7.06 -8.79
N LYS A 65 2.00 -6.41 -9.82
CA LYS A 65 2.99 -7.01 -10.70
C LYS A 65 4.38 -6.45 -10.40
N ALA A 66 5.42 -7.20 -10.70
CA ALA A 66 6.79 -6.73 -10.52
C ALA A 66 7.06 -5.40 -11.22
N GLU A 67 6.43 -5.15 -12.37
CA GLU A 67 6.51 -3.93 -13.15
C GLU A 67 5.90 -2.69 -12.47
N ASP A 68 5.06 -2.87 -11.46
CA ASP A 68 4.46 -1.77 -10.69
C ASP A 68 5.43 -1.15 -9.68
N PHE A 69 6.57 -1.79 -9.46
CA PHE A 69 7.57 -1.31 -8.51
C PHE A 69 8.73 -0.63 -9.21
N GLU A 70 9.18 0.47 -8.61
CA GLU A 70 10.41 1.15 -9.00
C GLU A 70 11.61 0.43 -8.41
N LYS A 71 11.52 0.08 -7.13
CA LYS A 71 12.63 -0.53 -6.39
C LYS A 71 12.10 -1.44 -5.28
N ILE A 72 12.71 -2.61 -5.15
CA ILE A 72 12.52 -3.51 -4.02
C ILE A 72 13.91 -3.89 -3.53
N VAL A 73 14.24 -3.55 -2.29
CA VAL A 73 15.57 -3.79 -1.72
C VAL A 73 15.50 -4.42 -0.35
N LEU A 74 16.48 -5.23 -0.05
CA LEU A 74 16.79 -5.71 1.28
C LEU A 74 18.08 -5.05 1.75
N ARG A 75 18.02 -4.37 2.88
CA ARG A 75 19.21 -3.85 3.57
C ARG A 75 19.64 -4.83 4.65
N ASP A 76 20.89 -5.24 4.63
CA ASP A 76 21.48 -6.15 5.61
C ASP A 76 21.87 -5.41 6.91
N PRO A 77 22.26 -6.13 7.99
CA PRO A 77 22.68 -5.51 9.26
C PRO A 77 23.90 -4.61 9.15
N THR A 78 24.67 -4.70 8.06
CA THR A 78 25.82 -3.81 7.80
C THR A 78 25.46 -2.57 6.98
N GLY A 79 24.16 -2.42 6.62
CA GLY A 79 23.67 -1.29 5.83
C GLY A 79 23.77 -1.49 4.31
N ARG A 80 24.28 -2.65 3.82
CA ARG A 80 24.31 -2.92 2.38
C ARG A 80 22.94 -3.22 1.83
N GLU A 81 22.62 -2.65 0.68
CA GLU A 81 21.40 -2.91 -0.05
C GLU A 81 21.61 -3.94 -1.16
N LYS A 82 20.65 -4.84 -1.30
CA LYS A 82 20.54 -5.81 -2.37
C LYS A 82 19.16 -5.68 -3.00
N ASN A 83 19.11 -5.58 -4.32
CA ASN A 83 17.85 -5.65 -5.05
C ASN A 83 17.20 -7.02 -4.90
N ILE A 84 15.90 -7.03 -4.69
CA ILE A 84 15.08 -8.23 -4.60
C ILE A 84 14.31 -8.39 -5.91
N ALA A 85 14.43 -9.57 -6.54
CA ALA A 85 13.58 -9.96 -7.66
C ALA A 85 12.34 -10.67 -7.11
N LEU A 86 11.15 -10.32 -7.61
CA LEU A 86 9.92 -11.01 -7.28
C LEU A 86 9.79 -12.30 -8.09
N GLU A 87 9.14 -13.29 -7.50
CA GLU A 87 8.67 -14.49 -8.20
C GLU A 87 7.61 -14.05 -9.23
N THR A 88 7.66 -14.64 -10.41
CA THR A 88 6.76 -14.24 -11.52
C THR A 88 5.44 -14.99 -11.52
N THR A 89 5.28 -15.98 -10.64
CA THR A 89 4.10 -16.83 -10.54
C THR A 89 3.40 -16.64 -9.21
N GLY A 90 2.11 -16.33 -9.25
CA GLY A 90 1.28 -16.19 -8.05
C GLY A 90 1.34 -14.80 -7.40
N PHE A 91 1.40 -14.78 -6.08
CA PHE A 91 1.51 -13.54 -5.31
C PHE A 91 2.86 -12.87 -5.51
N ALA A 92 2.89 -11.52 -5.41
CA ALA A 92 4.13 -10.77 -5.40
C ALA A 92 4.97 -11.18 -4.17
N ALA A 93 5.93 -12.06 -4.38
CA ALA A 93 6.72 -12.68 -3.33
C ALA A 93 8.19 -12.82 -3.75
N ALA A 94 9.07 -12.90 -2.76
CA ALA A 94 10.49 -13.21 -2.98
C ALA A 94 11.03 -14.09 -1.86
N ALA A 95 11.72 -15.16 -2.22
CA ALA A 95 12.49 -15.96 -1.27
C ALA A 95 13.76 -15.22 -0.87
N LEU A 96 14.00 -15.10 0.43
CA LEU A 96 15.15 -14.42 0.99
C LEU A 96 16.03 -15.38 1.77
N THR A 97 17.34 -15.30 1.51
CA THR A 97 18.36 -15.93 2.32
C THR A 97 19.12 -14.84 3.07
N LEU A 98 19.19 -14.99 4.39
CA LEU A 98 19.81 -14.04 5.29
C LEU A 98 21.11 -14.66 5.80
N ASP A 99 22.24 -14.01 5.47
CA ASP A 99 23.56 -14.59 5.65
C ASP A 99 24.17 -14.30 7.02
N LYS A 100 23.58 -13.35 7.78
CA LYS A 100 24.13 -12.85 9.04
C LYS A 100 23.03 -12.68 10.06
N PRO A 101 23.31 -12.89 11.35
CA PRO A 101 22.39 -12.46 12.39
C PRO A 101 22.30 -10.93 12.43
N GLY A 102 21.13 -10.40 12.77
CA GLY A 102 20.89 -8.98 12.90
C GLY A 102 19.58 -8.53 12.29
N ILE A 103 19.39 -7.21 12.19
CA ILE A 103 18.17 -6.59 11.68
C ILE A 103 18.31 -6.38 10.18
N TYR A 104 17.34 -6.93 9.44
CA TYR A 104 17.17 -6.68 8.00
C TYR A 104 15.99 -5.76 7.79
N THR A 105 16.08 -4.88 6.81
CA THR A 105 14.99 -3.98 6.43
C THR A 105 14.65 -4.18 4.96
N ALA A 106 13.40 -4.48 4.66
CA ALA A 106 12.91 -4.45 3.28
C ALA A 106 12.27 -3.10 3.00
N ALA A 107 12.64 -2.49 1.86
CA ALA A 107 11.99 -1.30 1.35
C ALA A 107 11.39 -1.59 -0.03
N VAL A 108 10.12 -1.24 -0.18
CA VAL A 108 9.36 -1.43 -1.41
C VAL A 108 8.88 -0.07 -1.88
N ILE A 109 9.35 0.36 -3.04
CA ILE A 109 8.98 1.64 -3.65
C ILE A 109 8.13 1.32 -4.88
N ARG A 110 6.88 1.77 -4.84
CA ARG A 110 5.97 1.62 -5.97
C ARG A 110 6.16 2.78 -6.93
N LYS A 111 6.06 2.50 -8.22
CA LYS A 111 6.04 3.55 -9.24
C LYS A 111 4.84 4.45 -9.04
N GLU A 112 5.04 5.72 -9.21
CA GLU A 112 3.93 6.67 -9.27
C GLU A 112 2.96 6.25 -10.37
N SER A 113 1.68 6.25 -10.04
CA SER A 113 0.64 5.99 -11.01
C SER A 113 -0.54 6.91 -10.75
N MET A 114 -1.09 7.45 -11.80
CA MET A 114 -2.28 8.28 -11.74
C MET A 114 -3.41 7.55 -12.47
N ASN A 115 -4.56 7.44 -11.82
CA ASN A 115 -5.77 6.93 -12.43
C ASN A 115 -6.76 8.08 -12.57
N THR A 116 -7.30 8.26 -13.76
CA THR A 116 -8.34 9.26 -14.03
C THR A 116 -9.64 8.58 -14.38
N ALA A 117 -10.69 8.92 -13.65
CA ALA A 117 -12.06 8.54 -14.00
C ALA A 117 -12.79 9.73 -14.60
N TYR A 118 -13.42 9.54 -15.73
CA TYR A 118 -14.22 10.54 -16.44
C TYR A 118 -15.51 9.92 -16.96
N GLU A 119 -16.46 10.76 -17.34
CA GLU A 119 -17.70 10.33 -17.97
C GLU A 119 -17.60 10.46 -19.50
N GLU A 120 -17.98 9.41 -20.19
CA GLU A 120 -18.07 9.35 -21.64
C GLU A 120 -19.34 8.57 -22.01
N ASP A 121 -20.22 9.21 -22.79
CA ASP A 121 -21.53 8.65 -23.19
C ASP A 121 -22.38 8.12 -22.02
N GLY A 122 -22.40 8.87 -20.90
CA GLY A 122 -23.15 8.51 -19.70
C GLY A 122 -22.54 7.32 -18.91
N LYS A 123 -21.34 6.88 -19.24
CA LYS A 123 -20.64 5.80 -18.54
C LYS A 123 -19.37 6.28 -17.90
N LYS A 124 -19.09 5.77 -16.70
CA LYS A 124 -17.81 5.99 -16.03
C LYS A 124 -16.73 5.15 -16.71
N VAL A 125 -15.72 5.83 -17.23
CA VAL A 125 -14.52 5.22 -17.82
C VAL A 125 -13.32 5.56 -16.93
N THR A 126 -12.48 4.56 -16.66
CA THR A 126 -11.25 4.75 -15.89
C THR A 126 -10.06 4.36 -16.75
N TYR A 127 -9.03 5.18 -16.76
CA TYR A 127 -7.77 4.87 -17.43
C TYR A 127 -6.57 5.27 -16.56
N LYS A 128 -5.43 4.60 -16.80
CA LYS A 128 -4.17 4.93 -16.14
C LYS A 128 -3.49 6.07 -16.90
N GLY A 129 -3.49 7.26 -16.29
CA GLY A 129 -2.89 8.45 -16.88
C GLY A 129 -3.44 9.74 -16.29
N PRO A 130 -2.79 10.87 -16.63
CA PRO A 130 -3.17 12.19 -16.15
C PRO A 130 -4.51 12.65 -16.75
N LYS A 131 -5.17 13.56 -16.08
CA LYS A 131 -6.45 14.15 -16.53
C LYS A 131 -6.35 15.05 -17.76
N THR A 132 -5.16 15.28 -18.28
CA THR A 132 -4.94 16.15 -19.45
C THR A 132 -5.69 15.62 -20.69
N GLY A 133 -6.43 16.49 -21.35
CA GLY A 133 -7.20 16.18 -22.56
C GLY A 133 -8.51 15.42 -22.34
N LYS A 134 -8.91 15.12 -21.11
CA LYS A 134 -10.19 14.51 -20.78
C LYS A 134 -11.20 15.56 -20.32
N LYS A 135 -12.47 15.37 -20.71
CA LYS A 135 -13.61 16.17 -20.26
C LYS A 135 -14.40 15.39 -19.20
N ASN A 136 -15.24 16.08 -18.44
CA ASN A 136 -16.13 15.47 -17.44
C ASN A 136 -15.39 14.55 -16.46
N ILE A 137 -14.29 15.07 -15.89
CA ILE A 137 -13.49 14.32 -14.93
C ILE A 137 -14.27 14.14 -13.64
N ILE A 138 -14.44 12.88 -13.21
CA ILE A 138 -15.09 12.50 -11.96
C ILE A 138 -14.07 12.49 -10.81
N SER A 139 -12.91 11.86 -11.04
CA SER A 139 -11.83 11.79 -10.06
C SER A 139 -10.47 11.55 -10.72
N SER A 140 -9.40 11.95 -10.05
CA SER A 140 -8.05 11.52 -10.39
C SER A 140 -7.25 11.32 -9.10
N VAL A 141 -6.63 10.16 -8.98
CA VAL A 141 -5.84 9.70 -7.83
C VAL A 141 -4.55 9.08 -8.31
#